data_94a8e13cf55bca7583f1f54ee179d58c
#
_entry.id   94a8e13cf55bca7583f1f54ee179d58c
#
_cell.length_a   1.000
_cell.length_b   1.000
_cell.length_c   1.000
_cell.angle_alpha   90.00
_cell.angle_beta   90.00
_cell.angle_gamma   90.00
#
_symmetry.space_group_name_H-M   'P 1'
#
loop_
_entity.id
_entity.type
_entity.pdbx_description
1 polymer ?
#
loop_
_entity_poly.entity_id
_entity_poly.type
_entity_poly.pdbx_seq_one_letter_code
_entity_poly.pdbx_strand_id
1 'polypeptide(L)'
;TDSRYAVVPGAVLSQIQPLGLPEAQVAFERARGFQQGSGVRGSADVSDDDGRAWLQARHGGMRDIVTVSWSPECALRTSWQIFTEHWSDFCYPMSDDVAVWPDSERWVLFYHHEEQFEFVQKLSA
;
A
#
# COMPACT_ATOMS: atom_id res chain seq x y z
N THR A 1 10.83 -17.05 0.35
CA THR A 1 10.82 -15.58 0.42
C THR A 1 10.10 -14.99 -0.77
N ASP A 2 9.28 -14.02 -0.54
CA ASP A 2 8.54 -13.37 -1.62
C ASP A 2 9.50 -12.57 -2.50
N SER A 3 9.47 -12.81 -3.80
CA SER A 3 10.36 -12.12 -4.75
C SER A 3 10.15 -10.60 -4.78
N ARG A 4 8.99 -10.12 -4.30
CA ARG A 4 8.72 -8.69 -4.24
C ARG A 4 9.70 -7.94 -3.34
N TYR A 5 10.28 -8.61 -2.36
CA TYR A 5 11.23 -7.97 -1.45
C TYR A 5 12.66 -7.96 -2.00
N ALA A 6 12.93 -8.72 -3.05
CA ALA A 6 14.28 -8.87 -3.55
C ALA A 6 14.84 -7.60 -4.20
N VAL A 7 13.95 -6.70 -4.66
CA VAL A 7 14.34 -5.45 -5.31
C VAL A 7 14.47 -4.29 -4.33
N VAL A 8 14.12 -4.50 -3.05
CA VAL A 8 14.19 -3.44 -2.03
C VAL A 8 15.55 -3.53 -1.34
N PRO A 9 16.26 -2.38 -1.16
CA PRO A 9 17.57 -2.40 -0.51
C PRO A 9 17.52 -3.06 0.88
N GLY A 10 18.59 -3.77 1.25
CA GLY A 10 18.63 -4.49 2.51
C GLY A 10 18.42 -3.62 3.75
N ALA A 11 18.93 -2.37 3.72
CA ALA A 11 18.72 -1.44 4.83
C ALA A 11 17.24 -1.07 5.00
N VAL A 12 16.47 -1.08 3.92
CA VAL A 12 15.03 -0.81 3.93
C VAL A 12 14.27 -2.07 4.36
N LEU A 13 14.71 -3.24 3.94
CA LEU A 13 14.07 -4.50 4.31
C LEU A 13 14.00 -4.69 5.82
N SER A 14 14.96 -4.17 6.58
CA SER A 14 14.94 -4.25 8.05
C SER A 14 13.78 -3.49 8.66
N GLN A 15 13.18 -2.55 7.92
CA GLN A 15 12.06 -1.73 8.37
C GLN A 15 10.71 -2.24 7.84
N ILE A 16 10.72 -3.38 7.17
CA ILE A 16 9.53 -4.03 6.64
C ILE A 16 9.28 -5.28 7.45
N GLN A 17 8.07 -5.41 7.96
CA GLN A 17 7.68 -6.56 8.76
C GLN A 17 6.69 -7.42 7.96
N PRO A 18 7.14 -8.51 7.33
CA PRO A 18 6.22 -9.44 6.70
C PRO A 18 5.27 -10.04 7.73
N LEU A 19 4.02 -10.24 7.35
CA LEU A 19 3.03 -10.86 8.22
C LEU A 19 3.00 -12.36 7.97
N GLY A 20 2.79 -13.11 9.03
CA GLY A 20 2.56 -14.55 8.93
C GLY A 20 1.23 -14.83 8.25
N LEU A 21 1.00 -16.09 7.87
CA LEU A 21 -0.18 -16.46 7.10
C LEU A 21 -1.50 -16.10 7.79
N PRO A 22 -1.70 -16.35 9.09
CA PRO A 22 -2.96 -15.96 9.73
C PRO A 22 -3.20 -14.46 9.69
N GLU A 23 -2.15 -13.68 9.95
CA GLU A 23 -2.24 -12.22 9.96
C GLU A 23 -2.48 -11.67 8.54
N ALA A 24 -1.86 -12.28 7.53
CA ALA A 24 -2.08 -11.90 6.14
C ALA A 24 -3.52 -12.15 5.71
N GLN A 25 -4.10 -13.26 6.14
CA GLN A 25 -5.51 -13.57 5.86
C GLN A 25 -6.44 -12.56 6.51
N VAL A 26 -6.18 -12.18 7.77
CA VAL A 26 -6.97 -11.16 8.46
C VAL A 26 -6.87 -9.83 7.73
N ALA A 27 -5.66 -9.44 7.32
CA ALA A 27 -5.44 -8.20 6.59
C ALA A 27 -6.21 -8.19 5.27
N PHE A 28 -6.17 -9.29 4.53
CA PHE A 28 -6.88 -9.39 3.25
C PHE A 28 -8.39 -9.26 3.43
N GLU A 29 -8.95 -9.91 4.44
CA GLU A 29 -10.38 -9.79 4.75
C GLU A 29 -10.73 -8.36 5.15
N ARG A 30 -9.85 -7.69 5.91
CA ARG A 30 -10.05 -6.28 6.27
C ARG A 30 -10.04 -5.39 5.03
N ALA A 31 -9.10 -5.63 4.11
CA ALA A 31 -8.99 -4.86 2.88
C ALA A 31 -10.27 -4.93 2.05
N ARG A 32 -10.90 -6.10 1.99
CA ARG A 32 -12.14 -6.30 1.25
C ARG A 32 -13.31 -5.53 1.85
N GLY A 33 -13.23 -5.18 3.12
CA GLY A 33 -14.28 -4.43 3.80
C GLY A 33 -14.22 -2.93 3.57
N PHE A 34 -13.13 -2.40 3.02
CA PHE A 34 -13.04 -0.97 2.75
C PHE A 34 -13.83 -0.59 1.49
N GLN A 35 -14.47 0.57 1.55
CA GLN A 35 -15.25 1.07 0.43
C GLN A 35 -14.34 1.54 -0.69
N GLN A 36 -14.65 1.14 -1.92
CA GLN A 36 -13.95 1.58 -3.13
C GLN A 36 -14.90 2.41 -4.00
N GLY A 37 -14.30 3.13 -4.95
CA GLY A 37 -15.06 3.84 -5.99
C GLY A 37 -15.36 5.30 -5.68
N SER A 38 -15.16 5.75 -4.44
CA SER A 38 -15.49 7.13 -4.04
C SER A 38 -14.26 7.98 -3.76
N GLY A 39 -13.06 7.46 -3.99
CA GLY A 39 -11.83 8.14 -3.62
C GLY A 39 -11.28 9.06 -4.72
N VAL A 40 -10.20 9.73 -4.39
CA VAL A 40 -9.44 10.53 -5.34
C VAL A 40 -8.57 9.59 -6.18
N ARG A 41 -8.70 9.70 -7.49
CA ARG A 41 -7.98 8.82 -8.40
C ARG A 41 -6.75 9.51 -8.99
N GLY A 42 -5.72 8.73 -9.23
CA GLY A 42 -4.52 9.17 -9.91
C GLY A 42 -3.94 8.05 -10.76
N SER A 43 -3.18 8.42 -11.79
CA SER A 43 -2.51 7.44 -12.62
C SER A 43 -1.27 6.90 -11.91
N ALA A 44 -1.06 5.59 -11.95
CA ALA A 44 0.17 4.95 -11.51
C ALA A 44 1.09 4.66 -12.71
N ASP A 45 0.64 4.92 -13.93
CA ASP A 45 1.47 4.84 -15.13
C ASP A 45 2.25 6.14 -15.28
N VAL A 46 3.15 6.38 -14.32
CA VAL A 46 3.96 7.59 -14.21
C VAL A 46 5.34 7.19 -13.69
N SER A 47 6.30 8.15 -13.72
CA SER A 47 7.62 7.90 -13.13
C SER A 47 7.50 7.62 -11.62
N ASP A 48 8.52 6.98 -11.06
CA ASP A 48 8.56 6.72 -9.62
C ASP A 48 8.46 8.02 -8.82
N ASP A 49 9.11 9.08 -9.29
CA ASP A 49 9.07 10.38 -8.61
C ASP A 49 7.67 11.00 -8.66
N ASP A 50 6.99 10.91 -9.79
CA ASP A 50 5.64 11.44 -9.91
C ASP A 50 4.65 10.64 -9.07
N GLY A 51 4.78 9.33 -9.04
CA GLY A 51 3.95 8.48 -8.19
C GLY A 51 4.17 8.77 -6.72
N ARG A 52 5.42 8.91 -6.31
CA ARG A 52 5.76 9.28 -4.93
C ARG A 52 5.16 10.62 -4.55
N ALA A 53 5.29 11.62 -5.41
CA ALA A 53 4.76 12.95 -5.15
C ALA A 53 3.24 12.91 -5.01
N TRP A 54 2.55 12.16 -5.85
CA TRP A 54 1.11 12.03 -5.77
C TRP A 54 0.69 11.40 -4.44
N LEU A 55 1.35 10.32 -4.05
CA LEU A 55 1.04 9.61 -2.81
C LEU A 55 1.29 10.50 -1.59
N GLN A 56 2.44 11.17 -1.54
CA GLN A 56 2.80 12.02 -0.42
C GLN A 56 1.89 13.26 -0.31
N ALA A 57 1.34 13.72 -1.43
CA ALA A 57 0.36 14.79 -1.43
C ALA A 57 -1.00 14.35 -0.84
N ARG A 58 -1.32 13.04 -0.88
CA ARG A 58 -2.57 12.54 -0.30
C ARG A 58 -2.47 12.43 1.22
N HIS A 59 -1.31 12.04 1.74
CA HIS A 59 -1.10 11.88 3.18
C HIS A 59 0.34 12.19 3.52
N GLY A 60 0.56 13.13 4.45
CA GLY A 60 1.88 13.59 4.83
C GLY A 60 2.48 12.92 6.06
N GLY A 61 1.78 12.01 6.71
CA GLY A 61 2.26 11.34 7.92
C GLY A 61 3.29 10.25 7.62
N MET A 62 4.51 10.65 7.31
CA MET A 62 5.56 9.74 6.85
C MET A 62 5.91 8.65 7.85
N ARG A 63 5.73 8.90 9.15
CA ARG A 63 6.04 7.93 10.20
C ARG A 63 4.90 6.98 10.52
N ASP A 64 3.73 7.18 9.93
CA ASP A 64 2.60 6.30 10.18
C ASP A 64 2.91 4.89 9.70
N ILE A 65 2.60 3.92 10.54
CA ILE A 65 2.74 2.51 10.16
C ILE A 65 1.51 2.10 9.38
N VAL A 66 1.74 1.46 8.25
CA VAL A 66 0.67 1.01 7.36
C VAL A 66 0.76 -0.50 7.17
N THR A 67 -0.37 -1.10 6.88
CA THR A 67 -0.46 -2.48 6.43
C THR A 67 -0.63 -2.46 4.93
N VAL A 68 0.12 -3.31 4.23
CA VAL A 68 0.06 -3.48 2.78
C VAL A 68 -0.40 -4.91 2.52
N SER A 69 -1.51 -5.06 1.79
CA SER A 69 -2.10 -6.37 1.52
C SER A 69 -2.25 -6.59 0.02
N TRP A 70 -1.73 -7.71 -0.47
CA TRP A 70 -1.84 -8.13 -1.88
C TRP A 70 -2.81 -9.29 -2.03
N SER A 71 -2.75 -10.25 -1.11
CA SER A 71 -3.50 -11.50 -1.22
C SER A 71 -3.69 -12.10 0.17
N PRO A 72 -4.50 -13.16 0.30
CA PRO A 72 -4.63 -13.83 1.61
C PRO A 72 -3.32 -14.38 2.15
N GLU A 73 -2.33 -14.61 1.29
CA GLU A 73 -1.04 -15.16 1.70
C GLU A 73 0.07 -14.13 1.80
N CYS A 74 -0.17 -12.88 1.39
CA CYS A 74 0.91 -11.91 1.30
C CYS A 74 0.47 -10.55 1.82
N ALA A 75 1.06 -10.14 2.93
CA ALA A 75 0.88 -8.83 3.52
C ALA A 75 2.09 -8.47 4.36
N LEU A 76 2.28 -7.18 4.60
CA LEU A 76 3.37 -6.69 5.44
C LEU A 76 2.97 -5.41 6.15
N ARG A 77 3.79 -5.00 7.10
CA ARG A 77 3.70 -3.69 7.77
C ARG A 77 4.99 -2.93 7.54
N THR A 78 4.86 -1.64 7.28
CA THR A 78 6.00 -0.75 7.12
C THR A 78 5.54 0.68 7.37
N SER A 79 6.44 1.67 7.26
CA SER A 79 6.03 3.07 7.36
C SER A 79 5.50 3.57 6.02
N TRP A 80 4.66 4.60 6.09
CA TRP A 80 4.18 5.29 4.89
C TRP A 80 5.34 5.87 4.09
N GLN A 81 6.39 6.34 4.78
CA GLN A 81 7.60 6.82 4.12
C GLN A 81 8.23 5.75 3.24
N ILE A 82 8.46 4.56 3.82
CA ILE A 82 9.06 3.44 3.07
C ILE A 82 8.16 3.04 1.90
N PHE A 83 6.87 2.94 2.13
CA PHE A 83 5.96 2.57 1.05
C PHE A 83 6.02 3.59 -0.10
N THR A 84 5.94 4.88 0.21
CA THR A 84 5.92 5.89 -0.85
C THR A 84 7.25 6.00 -1.57
N GLU A 85 8.36 5.82 -0.87
CA GLU A 85 9.70 5.88 -1.48
C GLU A 85 9.95 4.70 -2.42
N HIS A 86 9.30 3.57 -2.18
CA HIS A 86 9.50 2.34 -2.94
C HIS A 86 8.20 1.80 -3.53
N TRP A 87 7.23 2.67 -3.78
CA TRP A 87 5.89 2.23 -4.15
C TRP A 87 5.87 1.33 -5.38
N SER A 88 6.71 1.60 -6.36
CA SER A 88 6.73 0.81 -7.59
C SER A 88 7.28 -0.61 -7.36
N ASP A 89 8.05 -0.81 -6.31
CA ASP A 89 8.51 -2.14 -5.93
C ASP A 89 7.42 -2.94 -5.21
N PHE A 90 6.48 -2.25 -4.57
CA PHE A 90 5.35 -2.90 -3.89
C PHE A 90 4.14 -3.09 -4.81
N CYS A 91 4.00 -2.27 -5.85
CA CYS A 91 2.85 -2.26 -6.73
C CYS A 91 3.26 -2.74 -8.12
N TYR A 92 2.91 -3.97 -8.48
CA TYR A 92 3.25 -4.54 -9.78
C TYR A 92 2.09 -4.35 -10.75
N PRO A 93 2.31 -3.66 -11.89
CA PRO A 93 1.25 -3.46 -12.85
C PRO A 93 0.72 -4.79 -13.38
N MET A 94 -0.57 -4.85 -13.61
CA MET A 94 -1.27 -5.97 -14.26
C MET A 94 -1.27 -7.29 -13.49
N SER A 95 -0.65 -7.35 -12.32
CA SER A 95 -0.62 -8.61 -11.56
C SER A 95 -1.24 -8.49 -10.18
N ASP A 96 -1.19 -7.31 -9.56
CA ASP A 96 -1.63 -7.18 -8.17
C ASP A 96 -2.58 -6.00 -7.99
N ASP A 97 -3.66 -6.25 -7.27
CA ASP A 97 -4.38 -5.18 -6.60
C ASP A 97 -3.83 -5.11 -5.18
N VAL A 98 -3.55 -3.90 -4.72
CA VAL A 98 -2.92 -3.67 -3.43
C VAL A 98 -3.78 -2.74 -2.61
N ALA A 99 -3.93 -3.03 -1.32
CA ALA A 99 -4.56 -2.12 -0.38
C ALA A 99 -3.56 -1.73 0.71
N VAL A 100 -3.52 -0.45 1.06
CA VAL A 100 -2.61 0.11 2.06
C VAL A 100 -3.41 0.98 3.00
N TRP A 101 -3.29 0.74 4.31
CA TRP A 101 -4.02 1.55 5.29
C TRP A 101 -3.23 1.68 6.59
N PRO A 102 -3.40 2.81 7.31
CA PRO A 102 -2.76 2.99 8.61
C PRO A 102 -3.53 2.26 9.71
N ASP A 103 -2.90 2.11 10.86
CA ASP A 103 -3.55 1.49 12.01
C ASP A 103 -4.83 2.21 12.43
N SER A 104 -4.90 3.53 12.20
CA SER A 104 -6.11 4.32 12.50
C SER A 104 -7.26 4.00 11.56
N GLU A 105 -6.99 3.45 10.39
CA GLU A 105 -7.96 3.18 9.34
C GLU A 105 -8.72 4.43 8.88
N ARG A 106 -8.13 5.61 9.03
CA ARG A 106 -8.77 6.85 8.63
C ARG A 106 -8.76 7.07 7.13
N TRP A 107 -7.92 6.35 6.43
CA TRP A 107 -7.85 6.39 4.98
C TRP A 107 -7.40 5.02 4.48
N VAL A 108 -7.62 4.78 3.21
CA VAL A 108 -7.09 3.59 2.53
C VAL A 108 -6.66 3.99 1.13
N LEU A 109 -5.53 3.46 0.71
CA LEU A 109 -5.04 3.59 -0.65
C LEU A 109 -5.24 2.26 -1.34
N PHE A 110 -5.86 2.29 -2.52
CA PHE A 110 -5.92 1.14 -3.40
C PHE A 110 -5.02 1.38 -4.60
N TYR A 111 -4.26 0.37 -4.98
CA TYR A 111 -3.59 0.30 -6.25
C TYR A 111 -4.28 -0.77 -7.07
N HIS A 112 -4.82 -0.37 -8.22
CA HIS A 112 -5.50 -1.29 -9.12
C HIS A 112 -4.53 -1.75 -10.21
N HIS A 113 -4.61 -3.02 -10.59
CA HIS A 113 -3.71 -3.60 -11.59
C HIS A 113 -3.77 -2.88 -12.95
N GLU A 114 -4.75 -2.03 -13.15
CA GLU A 114 -4.89 -1.18 -14.33
C GLU A 114 -4.02 0.08 -14.22
N GLU A 115 -3.07 0.10 -13.31
CA GLU A 115 -2.14 1.21 -13.08
C GLU A 115 -2.85 2.48 -12.63
N GLN A 116 -3.76 2.34 -11.68
CA GLN A 116 -4.46 3.47 -11.08
C GLN A 116 -4.40 3.41 -9.57
N PHE A 117 -4.19 4.57 -8.95
CA PHE A 117 -4.35 4.75 -7.51
C PHE A 117 -5.76 5.25 -7.21
N GLU A 118 -6.27 4.85 -6.06
CA GLU A 118 -7.48 5.43 -5.49
C GLU A 118 -7.26 5.66 -4.01
N PHE A 119 -7.34 6.91 -3.56
CA PHE A 119 -7.16 7.26 -2.16
C PHE A 119 -8.51 7.64 -1.57
N VAL A 120 -8.96 6.86 -0.59
CA VAL A 120 -10.27 7.03 0.04
C VAL A 120 -10.05 7.49 1.47
N GLN A 121 -10.56 8.66 1.82
CA GLN A 121 -10.57 9.11 3.21
C GLN A 121 -11.91 8.76 3.83
N LYS A 122 -11.86 8.19 5.02
CA LYS A 122 -13.08 7.97 5.78
C LYS A 122 -13.49 9.29 6.41
N LEU A 123 -14.71 9.69 6.18
CA LEU A 123 -15.26 10.80 6.90
C LEU A 123 -15.42 10.37 8.35
N SER A 124 -14.93 11.20 9.26
CA SER A 124 -15.07 10.90 10.68
C SER A 124 -16.52 10.84 11.04
N ALA A 125 -16.87 9.78 11.72
CA ALA A 125 -18.23 9.65 12.22
C ALA A 125 -18.43 10.62 13.37
#